data_f47a8005eaafa4fcc701bb6a0e042bbb
#
_entry.id   f47a8005eaafa4fcc701bb6a0e042bbb
#
_cell.length_a   1.000
_cell.length_b   1.000
_cell.length_c   1.000
_cell.angle_alpha   90.00
_cell.angle_beta   90.00
_cell.angle_gamma   90.00
#
_symmetry.space_group_name_H-M   'P 1'
#
loop_
_entity.id
_entity.type
_entity.pdbx_description
1 polymer ?
#
loop_
_entity_poly.entity_id
_entity_poly.type
_entity_poly.pdbx_seq_one_letter_code
_entity_poly.pdbx_strand_id
1 'polypeptide(L)'
;ILEGENMRNKVEITGVNTLELKVIPQEEMMDLIKKSQAGDRSARDMLVEGNLKLVLSVIKKFNNRGEDLDDLFQVGAMGLMKAIDNFDFIHGVKFSTYAVPMIIGEIRRYLRDNSVVRISRSVKDTAYKALQFKEKFFNEKGEEPTIEQIADALNVDTIDVVIALEAIQDPVSIYSPIYSNGGDEIYLIDQIADDYETEEQKLNKMIINEGIAKLNSRLKGIIYSRYYDNKTQMEIAEEPVSYTHLTLPTIR
;
A
#
# COMPACT_ATOMS: atom_id res chain seq x y z
N ILE A 1 -0.87 12.59 -44.33
CA ILE A 1 -0.69 13.32 -43.00
C ILE A 1 -1.90 13.09 -42.09
N LEU A 2 -2.63 11.98 -42.20
CA LEU A 2 -3.81 11.67 -41.34
C LEU A 2 -3.70 10.32 -40.64
N GLU A 3 -2.54 9.66 -40.62
CA GLU A 3 -2.37 8.36 -39.93
C GLU A 3 -1.72 8.45 -38.55
N GLY A 4 -1.31 9.64 -38.09
CA GLY A 4 -0.53 9.80 -36.86
C GLY A 4 -1.31 10.00 -35.58
N GLU A 5 -2.61 10.32 -35.60
CA GLU A 5 -3.37 10.68 -34.39
C GLU A 5 -4.14 9.51 -33.75
N ASN A 6 -4.27 8.38 -34.44
CA ASN A 6 -5.07 7.25 -33.93
C ASN A 6 -4.29 6.21 -33.13
N MET A 7 -2.96 6.37 -33.00
CA MET A 7 -2.13 5.41 -32.23
C MET A 7 -2.01 5.68 -30.74
N ARG A 8 -2.41 6.85 -30.24
CA ARG A 8 -2.18 7.25 -28.82
C ARG A 8 -3.16 6.68 -27.79
N ASN A 9 -4.18 5.93 -28.23
CA ASN A 9 -5.22 5.41 -27.31
C ASN A 9 -5.48 3.90 -27.44
N LYS A 10 -4.56 3.12 -28.01
CA LYS A 10 -4.71 1.68 -28.14
C LYS A 10 -4.31 1.03 -26.82
N VAL A 11 -5.25 0.43 -26.13
CA VAL A 11 -4.99 -0.42 -24.97
C VAL A 11 -4.62 -1.79 -25.52
N GLU A 12 -3.39 -2.23 -25.27
CA GLU A 12 -2.92 -3.58 -25.56
C GLU A 12 -3.07 -4.41 -24.29
N ILE A 13 -3.74 -5.54 -24.38
CA ILE A 13 -3.99 -6.48 -23.27
C ILE A 13 -3.43 -7.81 -23.70
N THR A 14 -2.65 -8.43 -22.84
CA THR A 14 -2.00 -9.70 -23.09
C THR A 14 -3.03 -10.80 -23.31
N GLY A 15 -2.96 -11.46 -24.47
CA GLY A 15 -3.84 -12.59 -24.80
C GLY A 15 -5.24 -12.23 -25.30
N VAL A 16 -5.61 -10.94 -25.40
CA VAL A 16 -6.91 -10.52 -25.90
C VAL A 16 -6.75 -9.68 -27.17
N ASN A 17 -7.27 -10.17 -28.31
CA ASN A 17 -7.33 -9.38 -29.51
C ASN A 17 -8.44 -8.32 -29.41
N THR A 18 -8.08 -7.11 -28.98
CA THR A 18 -9.04 -6.02 -28.74
C THR A 18 -9.76 -5.54 -30.00
N LEU A 19 -9.27 -5.90 -31.19
CA LEU A 19 -9.89 -5.53 -32.46
C LEU A 19 -11.05 -6.46 -32.86
N GLU A 20 -10.98 -7.74 -32.48
CA GLU A 20 -11.95 -8.78 -32.85
C GLU A 20 -13.09 -8.95 -31.86
N LEU A 21 -13.11 -8.16 -30.78
CA LEU A 21 -14.16 -8.27 -29.78
C LEU A 21 -15.55 -8.01 -30.40
N LYS A 22 -16.43 -8.98 -30.25
CA LYS A 22 -17.81 -8.90 -30.71
C LYS A 22 -18.61 -7.93 -29.84
N VAL A 23 -19.67 -7.37 -30.39
CA VAL A 23 -20.64 -6.57 -29.67
C VAL A 23 -21.99 -7.19 -29.87
N ILE A 24 -22.72 -7.49 -28.81
CA ILE A 24 -24.05 -8.09 -28.84
C ILE A 24 -25.11 -6.99 -28.96
N PRO A 25 -26.10 -7.11 -29.84
CA PRO A 25 -27.26 -6.22 -29.90
C PRO A 25 -28.04 -6.25 -28.58
N GLN A 26 -28.71 -5.14 -28.24
CA GLN A 26 -29.38 -4.99 -26.93
C GLN A 26 -30.52 -6.00 -26.75
N GLU A 27 -31.25 -6.34 -27.82
CA GLU A 27 -32.35 -7.31 -27.77
C GLU A 27 -31.86 -8.71 -27.43
N GLU A 28 -30.83 -9.17 -28.12
CA GLU A 28 -30.19 -10.47 -27.89
C GLU A 28 -29.55 -10.55 -26.50
N MET A 29 -28.96 -9.44 -26.04
CA MET A 29 -28.34 -9.34 -24.71
C MET A 29 -29.36 -9.62 -23.59
N MET A 30 -30.56 -9.07 -23.69
CA MET A 30 -31.62 -9.27 -22.68
C MET A 30 -32.05 -10.73 -22.57
N ASP A 31 -32.15 -11.43 -23.71
CA ASP A 31 -32.51 -12.85 -23.72
C ASP A 31 -31.37 -13.73 -23.18
N LEU A 32 -30.13 -13.39 -23.50
CA LEU A 32 -28.96 -14.08 -22.96
C LEU A 32 -28.84 -13.90 -21.45
N ILE A 33 -29.13 -12.70 -20.90
CA ILE A 33 -29.11 -12.47 -19.46
C ILE A 33 -30.13 -13.35 -18.75
N LYS A 34 -31.34 -13.48 -19.28
CA LYS A 34 -32.36 -14.38 -18.71
C LYS A 34 -31.91 -15.83 -18.70
N LYS A 35 -31.27 -16.31 -19.80
CA LYS A 35 -30.74 -17.67 -19.90
C LYS A 35 -29.60 -17.88 -18.91
N SER A 36 -28.67 -16.90 -18.79
CA SER A 36 -27.56 -16.93 -17.85
C SER A 36 -28.07 -17.02 -16.40
N GLN A 37 -29.07 -16.23 -16.03
CA GLN A 37 -29.68 -16.26 -14.69
C GLN A 37 -30.44 -17.57 -14.43
N ALA A 38 -30.91 -18.26 -15.48
CA ALA A 38 -31.47 -19.61 -15.39
C ALA A 38 -30.41 -20.72 -15.26
N GLY A 39 -29.12 -20.37 -15.28
CA GLY A 39 -28.00 -21.30 -15.08
C GLY A 39 -27.27 -21.73 -16.35
N ASP A 40 -27.56 -21.14 -17.50
CA ASP A 40 -26.87 -21.43 -18.77
C ASP A 40 -25.48 -20.74 -18.78
N ARG A 41 -24.41 -21.57 -18.65
CA ARG A 41 -23.02 -21.11 -18.67
C ARG A 41 -22.63 -20.58 -20.04
N SER A 42 -23.08 -21.20 -21.14
CA SER A 42 -22.75 -20.78 -22.49
C SER A 42 -23.29 -19.37 -22.78
N ALA A 43 -24.52 -19.08 -22.34
CA ALA A 43 -25.10 -17.75 -22.45
C ALA A 43 -24.30 -16.71 -21.61
N ARG A 44 -23.83 -17.10 -20.43
CA ARG A 44 -22.97 -16.25 -19.57
C ARG A 44 -21.66 -15.92 -20.23
N ASP A 45 -20.96 -16.91 -20.79
CA ASP A 45 -19.68 -16.72 -21.46
C ASP A 45 -19.83 -15.80 -22.69
N MET A 46 -20.87 -16.01 -23.51
CA MET A 46 -21.21 -15.14 -24.64
C MET A 46 -21.44 -13.69 -24.19
N LEU A 47 -22.15 -13.48 -23.07
CA LEU A 47 -22.42 -12.15 -22.52
C LEU A 47 -21.14 -11.46 -22.07
N VAL A 48 -20.22 -12.19 -21.42
CA VAL A 48 -18.92 -11.64 -20.99
C VAL A 48 -18.12 -11.23 -22.22
N GLU A 49 -17.91 -12.13 -23.18
CA GLU A 49 -17.15 -11.85 -24.40
C GLU A 49 -17.72 -10.67 -25.18
N GLY A 50 -19.05 -10.62 -25.34
CA GLY A 50 -19.72 -9.55 -26.10
C GLY A 50 -19.71 -8.17 -25.43
N ASN A 51 -19.34 -8.10 -24.14
CA ASN A 51 -19.28 -6.86 -23.38
C ASN A 51 -17.86 -6.46 -22.94
N LEU A 52 -16.81 -7.19 -23.33
CA LEU A 52 -15.43 -6.83 -23.00
C LEU A 52 -15.02 -5.45 -23.54
N LYS A 53 -15.57 -4.99 -24.66
CA LYS A 53 -15.36 -3.61 -25.14
C LYS A 53 -15.82 -2.56 -24.15
N LEU A 54 -16.87 -2.84 -23.39
CA LEU A 54 -17.36 -1.94 -22.34
C LEU A 54 -16.33 -1.83 -21.22
N VAL A 55 -15.74 -2.96 -20.80
CA VAL A 55 -14.65 -2.98 -19.80
C VAL A 55 -13.48 -2.15 -20.29
N LEU A 56 -13.01 -2.35 -21.53
CA LEU A 56 -11.92 -1.57 -22.14
C LEU A 56 -12.19 -0.07 -22.14
N SER A 57 -13.43 0.33 -22.44
CA SER A 57 -13.80 1.75 -22.44
C SER A 57 -13.72 2.38 -21.05
N VAL A 58 -14.01 1.60 -20.01
CA VAL A 58 -13.94 2.04 -18.62
C VAL A 58 -12.48 2.14 -18.15
N ILE A 59 -11.66 1.14 -18.47
CA ILE A 59 -10.25 1.09 -18.05
C ILE A 59 -9.43 2.25 -18.58
N LYS A 60 -9.73 2.74 -19.79
CA LYS A 60 -9.08 3.94 -20.34
C LYS A 60 -9.13 5.16 -19.42
N LYS A 61 -10.13 5.26 -18.53
CA LYS A 61 -10.26 6.33 -17.53
C LYS A 61 -9.32 6.16 -16.33
N PHE A 62 -8.76 4.96 -16.16
CA PHE A 62 -7.86 4.63 -15.06
C PHE A 62 -6.40 4.46 -15.54
N ASN A 63 -6.13 4.73 -16.82
CA ASN A 63 -4.78 4.79 -17.35
C ASN A 63 -3.98 5.84 -16.55
N ASN A 64 -2.71 5.59 -16.27
CA ASN A 64 -1.82 6.44 -15.46
C ASN A 64 -2.05 6.38 -13.92
N ARG A 65 -2.60 5.29 -13.41
CA ARG A 65 -2.72 5.05 -11.95
C ARG A 65 -1.61 4.17 -11.37
N GLY A 66 -0.57 3.84 -12.16
CA GLY A 66 0.57 3.01 -11.74
C GLY A 66 0.31 1.51 -11.73
N GLU A 67 -0.90 1.08 -12.03
CA GLU A 67 -1.28 -0.34 -12.08
C GLU A 67 -1.23 -0.90 -13.50
N ASP A 68 -1.01 -2.21 -13.61
CA ASP A 68 -1.00 -2.91 -14.89
C ASP A 68 -2.41 -2.89 -15.51
N LEU A 69 -2.46 -2.61 -16.82
CA LEU A 69 -3.72 -2.58 -17.55
C LEU A 69 -4.36 -3.97 -17.65
N ASP A 70 -3.56 -5.03 -17.66
CA ASP A 70 -4.05 -6.41 -17.67
C ASP A 70 -4.77 -6.75 -16.36
N ASP A 71 -4.24 -6.31 -15.22
CA ASP A 71 -4.88 -6.48 -13.91
C ASP A 71 -6.17 -5.69 -13.82
N LEU A 72 -6.16 -4.44 -14.27
CA LEU A 72 -7.37 -3.61 -14.31
C LEU A 72 -8.44 -4.21 -15.22
N PHE A 73 -8.04 -4.86 -16.33
CA PHE A 73 -8.96 -5.55 -17.23
C PHE A 73 -9.59 -6.76 -16.56
N GLN A 74 -8.82 -7.60 -15.90
CA GLN A 74 -9.31 -8.76 -15.17
C GLN A 74 -10.29 -8.35 -14.07
N VAL A 75 -9.94 -7.34 -13.28
CA VAL A 75 -10.82 -6.81 -12.22
C VAL A 75 -12.08 -6.18 -12.82
N GLY A 76 -11.96 -5.46 -13.93
CA GLY A 76 -13.08 -4.92 -14.67
C GLY A 76 -14.01 -6.01 -15.21
N ALA A 77 -13.44 -7.10 -15.75
CA ALA A 77 -14.20 -8.27 -16.19
C ALA A 77 -14.94 -8.97 -15.04
N MET A 78 -14.32 -9.03 -13.84
CA MET A 78 -15.02 -9.52 -12.63
C MET A 78 -16.21 -8.62 -12.27
N GLY A 79 -16.04 -7.29 -12.39
CA GLY A 79 -17.14 -6.35 -12.20
C GLY A 79 -18.28 -6.53 -13.21
N LEU A 80 -17.93 -6.81 -14.48
CA LEU A 80 -18.90 -7.15 -15.54
C LEU A 80 -19.66 -8.44 -15.22
N MET A 81 -18.95 -9.51 -14.79
CA MET A 81 -19.59 -10.77 -14.40
C MET A 81 -20.58 -10.56 -13.25
N LYS A 82 -20.22 -9.83 -12.22
CA LYS A 82 -21.13 -9.45 -11.12
C LYS A 82 -22.34 -8.66 -11.62
N ALA A 83 -22.15 -7.80 -12.61
CA ALA A 83 -23.24 -7.04 -13.19
C ALA A 83 -24.21 -7.95 -13.98
N ILE A 84 -23.72 -8.97 -14.70
CA ILE A 84 -24.55 -9.95 -15.40
C ILE A 84 -25.37 -10.77 -14.40
N ASP A 85 -24.73 -11.25 -13.34
CA ASP A 85 -25.37 -12.11 -12.33
C ASP A 85 -26.47 -11.36 -11.53
N ASN A 86 -26.27 -10.06 -11.28
CA ASN A 86 -27.17 -9.26 -10.42
C ASN A 86 -28.07 -8.27 -11.20
N PHE A 87 -28.12 -8.35 -12.52
CA PHE A 87 -28.95 -7.44 -13.31
C PHE A 87 -30.45 -7.71 -13.10
N ASP A 88 -31.18 -6.63 -12.75
CA ASP A 88 -32.63 -6.70 -12.58
C ASP A 88 -33.35 -5.99 -13.74
N PHE A 89 -34.31 -6.68 -14.34
CA PHE A 89 -35.11 -6.17 -15.45
C PHE A 89 -36.21 -5.18 -15.01
N ILE A 90 -36.53 -5.13 -13.70
CA ILE A 90 -37.63 -4.31 -13.15
C ILE A 90 -37.42 -2.82 -13.44
N HIS A 91 -36.15 -2.37 -13.44
CA HIS A 91 -35.84 -0.96 -13.57
C HIS A 91 -35.87 -0.40 -15.00
N GLY A 92 -36.04 -1.23 -16.02
CA GLY A 92 -36.17 -0.79 -17.42
C GLY A 92 -34.95 -0.06 -17.98
N VAL A 93 -33.78 -0.14 -17.31
CA VAL A 93 -32.53 0.50 -17.73
C VAL A 93 -31.75 -0.40 -18.69
N LYS A 94 -30.91 0.23 -19.52
CA LYS A 94 -29.97 -0.54 -20.37
C LYS A 94 -28.93 -1.23 -19.51
N PHE A 95 -28.55 -2.45 -19.89
CA PHE A 95 -27.51 -3.22 -19.19
C PHE A 95 -26.22 -2.43 -18.99
N SER A 96 -25.75 -1.72 -20.03
CA SER A 96 -24.54 -0.90 -19.93
C SER A 96 -24.61 0.19 -18.86
N THR A 97 -25.78 0.77 -18.62
CA THR A 97 -26.00 1.80 -17.59
C THR A 97 -25.82 1.23 -16.18
N TYR A 98 -26.15 -0.04 -15.98
CA TYR A 98 -25.96 -0.76 -14.72
C TYR A 98 -24.53 -1.32 -14.60
N ALA A 99 -23.98 -1.87 -15.68
CA ALA A 99 -22.67 -2.53 -15.67
C ALA A 99 -21.51 -1.56 -15.46
N VAL A 100 -21.55 -0.36 -16.06
CA VAL A 100 -20.44 0.63 -15.94
C VAL A 100 -20.16 1.03 -14.49
N PRO A 101 -21.12 1.41 -13.66
CA PRO A 101 -20.89 1.67 -12.24
C PRO A 101 -20.32 0.48 -11.47
N MET A 102 -20.77 -0.74 -11.79
CA MET A 102 -20.28 -1.97 -11.16
C MET A 102 -18.81 -2.22 -11.51
N ILE A 103 -18.43 -2.10 -12.78
CA ILE A 103 -17.05 -2.21 -13.25
C ILE A 103 -16.17 -1.16 -12.57
N ILE A 104 -16.60 0.11 -12.56
CA ILE A 104 -15.88 1.20 -11.90
C ILE A 104 -15.74 0.93 -10.40
N GLY A 105 -16.76 0.42 -9.76
CA GLY A 105 -16.77 0.07 -8.34
C GLY A 105 -15.70 -0.97 -7.99
N GLU A 106 -15.62 -2.06 -8.77
CA GLU A 106 -14.61 -3.11 -8.57
C GLU A 106 -13.19 -2.59 -8.83
N ILE A 107 -12.97 -1.82 -9.90
CA ILE A 107 -11.67 -1.22 -10.20
C ILE A 107 -11.23 -0.26 -9.06
N ARG A 108 -12.11 0.62 -8.60
CA ARG A 108 -11.81 1.52 -7.48
C ARG A 108 -11.52 0.77 -6.19
N ARG A 109 -12.22 -0.34 -5.96
CA ARG A 109 -11.98 -1.20 -4.81
C ARG A 109 -10.60 -1.83 -4.89
N TYR A 110 -10.25 -2.40 -6.05
CA TYR A 110 -8.94 -2.98 -6.31
C TYR A 110 -7.82 -1.95 -6.08
N LEU A 111 -7.89 -0.78 -6.74
CA LEU A 111 -6.91 0.30 -6.59
C LEU A 111 -6.72 0.76 -5.13
N ARG A 112 -7.79 0.73 -4.35
CA ARG A 112 -7.72 1.09 -2.94
C ARG A 112 -7.06 0.00 -2.09
N ASP A 113 -7.35 -1.27 -2.40
CA ASP A 113 -6.96 -2.41 -1.57
C ASP A 113 -5.59 -3.00 -2.01
N ASN A 114 -5.11 -2.69 -3.24
CA ASN A 114 -3.84 -3.16 -3.84
C ASN A 114 -2.62 -2.30 -3.49
N SER A 115 -2.61 -1.59 -2.38
CA SER A 115 -1.41 -0.87 -1.94
C SER A 115 -0.44 -1.84 -1.24
N VAL A 116 0.87 -1.71 -1.53
CA VAL A 116 1.95 -2.53 -0.95
C VAL A 116 1.91 -2.50 0.58
N VAL A 117 1.62 -1.34 1.16
CA VAL A 117 1.44 -1.15 2.60
C VAL A 117 -0.04 -0.91 2.88
N ARG A 118 -0.60 -1.69 3.82
CA ARG A 118 -2.00 -1.53 4.23
C ARG A 118 -2.17 -0.28 5.09
N ILE A 119 -2.85 0.72 4.55
CA ILE A 119 -3.17 1.97 5.23
C ILE A 119 -4.66 1.98 5.59
N SER A 120 -5.00 2.50 6.78
CA SER A 120 -6.40 2.63 7.20
C SER A 120 -7.18 3.58 6.27
N ARG A 121 -8.49 3.35 6.15
CA ARG A 121 -9.35 4.18 5.28
C ARG A 121 -9.38 5.63 5.74
N SER A 122 -9.44 5.87 7.05
CA SER A 122 -9.45 7.21 7.62
C SER A 122 -8.20 8.01 7.22
N VAL A 123 -7.01 7.39 7.32
CA VAL A 123 -5.75 8.02 6.92
C VAL A 123 -5.72 8.32 5.41
N LYS A 124 -6.16 7.36 4.56
CA LYS A 124 -6.28 7.60 3.10
C LYS A 124 -7.25 8.75 2.77
N ASP A 125 -8.38 8.82 3.45
CA ASP A 125 -9.38 9.88 3.23
C ASP A 125 -8.84 11.24 3.66
N THR A 126 -8.14 11.32 4.79
CA THR A 126 -7.47 12.55 5.25
C THR A 126 -6.40 12.99 4.26
N ALA A 127 -5.56 12.08 3.82
CA ALA A 127 -4.52 12.38 2.85
C ALA A 127 -5.08 12.85 1.49
N TYR A 128 -6.14 12.20 1.00
CA TYR A 128 -6.78 12.61 -0.25
C TYR A 128 -7.37 14.03 -0.14
N LYS A 129 -8.03 14.36 0.97
CA LYS A 129 -8.54 15.71 1.23
C LYS A 129 -7.40 16.74 1.34
N ALA A 130 -6.28 16.35 2.00
CA ALA A 130 -5.10 17.20 2.13
C ALA A 130 -4.48 17.54 0.75
N LEU A 131 -4.33 16.51 -0.11
CA LEU A 131 -3.84 16.71 -1.48
C LEU A 131 -4.78 17.59 -2.32
N GLN A 132 -6.09 17.36 -2.23
CA GLN A 132 -7.07 18.21 -2.93
C GLN A 132 -7.00 19.67 -2.46
N PHE A 133 -6.87 19.89 -1.14
CA PHE A 133 -6.72 21.23 -0.60
C PHE A 133 -5.41 21.87 -1.08
N LYS A 134 -4.30 21.13 -1.06
CA LYS A 134 -2.99 21.58 -1.54
C LYS A 134 -3.07 22.02 -3.01
N GLU A 135 -3.66 21.22 -3.88
CA GLU A 135 -3.83 21.53 -5.30
C GLU A 135 -4.71 22.76 -5.52
N LYS A 136 -5.83 22.84 -4.79
CA LYS A 136 -6.75 23.97 -4.88
C LYS A 136 -6.11 25.29 -4.41
N PHE A 137 -5.42 25.24 -3.27
CA PHE A 137 -4.73 26.40 -2.69
C PHE A 137 -3.60 26.88 -3.62
N PHE A 138 -2.83 25.95 -4.20
CA PHE A 138 -1.80 26.29 -5.17
C PHE A 138 -2.37 26.95 -6.42
N ASN A 139 -3.50 26.45 -6.93
CA ASN A 139 -4.17 27.06 -8.10
C ASN A 139 -4.72 28.46 -7.81
N GLU A 140 -5.14 28.75 -6.57
CA GLU A 140 -5.71 30.03 -6.17
C GLU A 140 -4.64 31.07 -5.79
N LYS A 141 -3.57 30.64 -5.12
CA LYS A 141 -2.58 31.58 -4.53
C LYS A 141 -1.18 31.49 -5.17
N GLY A 142 -0.90 30.44 -5.94
CA GLY A 142 0.42 30.22 -6.55
C GLY A 142 1.50 29.74 -5.58
N GLU A 143 1.15 29.49 -4.30
CA GLU A 143 2.05 29.06 -3.25
C GLU A 143 1.56 27.74 -2.63
N GLU A 144 2.47 26.95 -2.07
CA GLU A 144 2.10 25.73 -1.35
C GLU A 144 1.58 26.07 0.06
N PRO A 145 0.46 25.46 0.51
CA PRO A 145 -0.03 25.68 1.87
C PRO A 145 0.89 25.02 2.90
N THR A 146 0.98 25.61 4.09
CA THR A 146 1.64 25.00 5.24
C THR A 146 0.81 23.86 5.82
N ILE A 147 1.46 22.95 6.56
CA ILE A 147 0.77 21.81 7.20
C ILE A 147 -0.33 22.32 8.16
N GLU A 148 -0.07 23.42 8.86
CA GLU A 148 -1.02 24.05 9.77
C GLU A 148 -2.27 24.56 9.03
N GLN A 149 -2.09 25.19 7.87
CA GLN A 149 -3.19 25.65 7.03
C GLN A 149 -4.05 24.52 6.50
N ILE A 150 -3.42 23.37 6.18
CA ILE A 150 -4.13 22.15 5.77
C ILE A 150 -4.93 21.60 6.94
N ALA A 151 -4.30 21.50 8.13
CA ALA A 151 -4.91 20.98 9.35
C ALA A 151 -6.15 21.80 9.76
N ASP A 152 -6.02 23.14 9.75
CA ASP A 152 -7.11 24.08 10.04
C ASP A 152 -8.26 23.94 9.04
N ALA A 153 -7.95 23.87 7.75
CA ALA A 153 -8.94 23.72 6.69
C ALA A 153 -9.72 22.40 6.75
N LEU A 154 -9.07 21.32 7.19
CA LEU A 154 -9.67 20.00 7.31
C LEU A 154 -10.25 19.73 8.71
N ASN A 155 -9.99 20.62 9.68
CA ASN A 155 -10.35 20.48 11.09
C ASN A 155 -9.85 19.16 11.70
N VAL A 156 -8.55 18.88 11.50
CA VAL A 156 -7.82 17.71 12.02
C VAL A 156 -6.52 18.19 12.65
N ASP A 157 -5.91 17.35 13.49
CA ASP A 157 -4.60 17.66 14.08
C ASP A 157 -3.49 17.69 13.04
N THR A 158 -2.50 18.58 13.22
CA THR A 158 -1.33 18.69 12.34
C THR A 158 -0.56 17.39 12.21
N ILE A 159 -0.48 16.61 13.29
CA ILE A 159 0.16 15.30 13.32
C ILE A 159 -0.56 14.31 12.38
N ASP A 160 -1.89 14.32 12.39
CA ASP A 160 -2.70 13.45 11.52
C ASP A 160 -2.51 13.78 10.05
N VAL A 161 -2.33 15.06 9.70
CA VAL A 161 -2.03 15.49 8.33
C VAL A 161 -0.64 14.99 7.89
N VAL A 162 0.38 15.12 8.75
CA VAL A 162 1.74 14.62 8.46
C VAL A 162 1.71 13.11 8.24
N ILE A 163 1.15 12.36 9.19
CA ILE A 163 1.02 10.89 9.09
C ILE A 163 0.27 10.49 7.82
N ALA A 164 -0.80 11.21 7.48
CA ALA A 164 -1.59 10.91 6.30
C ALA A 164 -0.82 11.14 4.99
N LEU A 165 -0.08 12.24 4.88
CA LEU A 165 0.73 12.56 3.70
C LEU A 165 1.92 11.62 3.54
N GLU A 166 2.56 11.21 4.65
CA GLU A 166 3.65 10.23 4.62
C GLU A 166 3.15 8.83 4.25
N ALA A 167 1.98 8.44 4.77
CA ALA A 167 1.41 7.11 4.52
C ALA A 167 1.06 6.86 3.04
N ILE A 168 0.78 7.91 2.26
CA ILE A 168 0.44 7.80 0.83
C ILE A 168 1.66 7.70 -0.08
N GLN A 169 2.87 7.98 0.43
CA GLN A 169 4.07 7.90 -0.38
C GLN A 169 4.30 6.45 -0.82
N ASP A 170 4.57 6.29 -2.12
CA ASP A 170 4.91 4.97 -2.65
C ASP A 170 6.29 4.53 -2.14
N PRO A 171 6.43 3.26 -1.72
CA PRO A 171 7.72 2.73 -1.31
C PRO A 171 8.70 2.73 -2.49
N VAL A 172 9.92 3.18 -2.22
CA VAL A 172 11.00 3.20 -3.20
C VAL A 172 11.77 1.88 -3.13
N SER A 173 12.15 1.33 -4.29
CA SER A 173 12.96 0.11 -4.33
C SER A 173 14.36 0.39 -3.75
N ILE A 174 14.83 -0.47 -2.85
CA ILE A 174 16.20 -0.41 -2.31
C ILE A 174 17.28 -0.64 -3.40
N TYR A 175 16.89 -1.27 -4.50
CA TYR A 175 17.75 -1.49 -5.68
C TYR A 175 17.56 -0.41 -6.74
N SER A 176 16.86 0.69 -6.46
CA SER A 176 16.81 1.80 -7.40
C SER A 176 18.17 2.53 -7.42
N PRO A 177 18.73 2.79 -8.61
CA PRO A 177 19.99 3.52 -8.72
C PRO A 177 19.77 4.99 -8.30
N ILE A 178 20.59 5.48 -7.39
CA ILE A 178 20.60 6.89 -6.97
C ILE A 178 21.48 7.70 -7.91
N TYR A 179 22.53 7.07 -8.44
CA TYR A 179 23.49 7.71 -9.32
C TYR A 179 23.82 6.79 -10.51
N SER A 180 23.59 7.26 -11.73
CA SER A 180 23.94 6.57 -12.97
C SER A 180 24.66 7.53 -13.92
N ASN A 181 25.94 7.78 -13.69
CA ASN A 181 26.79 8.63 -14.56
C ASN A 181 27.85 7.80 -15.31
N GLY A 182 27.45 6.72 -15.99
CA GLY A 182 28.34 5.97 -16.88
C GLY A 182 29.48 5.20 -16.22
N GLY A 183 29.46 5.03 -14.89
CA GLY A 183 30.33 4.21 -14.07
C GLY A 183 29.55 3.19 -13.27
N ASP A 184 30.10 2.69 -12.17
CA ASP A 184 29.41 1.80 -11.25
C ASP A 184 28.15 2.46 -10.70
N GLU A 185 27.01 1.77 -10.82
CA GLU A 185 25.73 2.24 -10.32
C GLU A 185 25.72 2.15 -8.79
N ILE A 186 25.38 3.24 -8.11
CA ILE A 186 25.20 3.27 -6.65
C ILE A 186 23.72 3.10 -6.35
N TYR A 187 23.38 2.05 -5.62
CA TYR A 187 22.00 1.74 -5.24
C TYR A 187 21.65 2.34 -3.88
N LEU A 188 20.36 2.51 -3.61
CA LEU A 188 19.86 3.00 -2.33
C LEU A 188 20.34 2.13 -1.15
N ILE A 189 20.41 0.80 -1.35
CA ILE A 189 20.88 -0.15 -0.35
C ILE A 189 22.32 0.15 0.12
N ASP A 190 23.17 0.65 -0.76
CA ASP A 190 24.58 0.94 -0.45
C ASP A 190 24.75 2.16 0.48
N GLN A 191 23.69 2.98 0.60
CA GLN A 191 23.67 4.16 1.47
C GLN A 191 22.99 3.93 2.82
N ILE A 192 22.30 2.80 2.98
CA ILE A 192 21.64 2.48 4.24
C ILE A 192 22.71 1.99 5.21
N ALA A 193 22.90 2.75 6.28
CA ALA A 193 23.81 2.36 7.34
C ALA A 193 23.31 1.09 8.04
N ASP A 194 24.22 0.18 8.32
CA ASP A 194 23.93 -1.01 9.09
C ASP A 194 23.98 -0.65 10.60
N ASP A 195 22.84 -0.83 11.30
CA ASP A 195 22.75 -0.60 12.75
C ASP A 195 23.35 -1.75 13.58
N TYR A 196 24.13 -2.63 12.94
CA TYR A 196 24.83 -3.67 13.68
C TYR A 196 25.83 -3.09 14.65
N GLU A 197 25.93 -3.73 15.82
CA GLU A 197 26.93 -3.43 16.86
C GLU A 197 28.30 -3.20 16.20
N THR A 198 28.87 -2.02 16.38
CA THR A 198 30.21 -1.70 15.88
C THR A 198 31.22 -2.72 16.42
N GLU A 199 32.34 -2.93 15.71
CA GLU A 199 33.39 -3.83 16.18
C GLU A 199 33.84 -3.48 17.60
N GLU A 200 33.87 -2.18 17.93
CA GLU A 200 34.18 -1.68 19.26
C GLU A 200 33.13 -2.13 20.31
N GLN A 201 31.85 -2.09 19.99
CA GLN A 201 30.78 -2.58 20.88
C GLN A 201 30.88 -4.09 21.10
N LYS A 202 31.18 -4.87 20.04
CA LYS A 202 31.42 -6.32 20.14
C LYS A 202 32.63 -6.61 21.03
N LEU A 203 33.73 -5.89 20.82
CA LEU A 203 34.96 -6.02 21.63
C LEU A 203 34.68 -5.69 23.10
N ASN A 204 34.01 -4.58 23.37
CA ASN A 204 33.60 -4.19 24.71
C ASN A 204 32.72 -5.24 25.39
N LYS A 205 31.78 -5.80 24.68
CA LYS A 205 30.92 -6.90 25.16
C LYS A 205 31.71 -8.16 25.48
N MET A 206 32.72 -8.50 24.65
CA MET A 206 33.63 -9.62 24.92
C MET A 206 34.50 -9.37 26.16
N ILE A 207 35.08 -8.18 26.29
CA ILE A 207 35.91 -7.77 27.46
C ILE A 207 35.05 -7.83 28.74
N ILE A 208 33.85 -7.29 28.72
CA ILE A 208 32.92 -7.33 29.87
C ILE A 208 32.59 -8.77 30.24
N ASN A 209 32.23 -9.61 29.27
CA ASN A 209 31.92 -11.00 29.53
C ASN A 209 33.12 -11.79 30.10
N GLU A 210 34.31 -11.54 29.58
CA GLU A 210 35.53 -12.15 30.12
C GLU A 210 35.83 -11.65 31.54
N GLY A 211 35.63 -10.36 31.80
CA GLY A 211 35.77 -9.75 33.13
C GLY A 211 34.78 -10.40 34.12
N ILE A 212 33.50 -10.53 33.74
CA ILE A 212 32.47 -11.20 34.56
C ILE A 212 32.82 -12.68 34.77
N ALA A 213 33.38 -13.36 33.75
CA ALA A 213 33.77 -14.77 33.86
C ALA A 213 34.86 -15.01 34.92
N LYS A 214 35.75 -14.03 35.20
CA LYS A 214 36.82 -14.09 36.19
C LYS A 214 36.33 -13.84 37.64
N LEU A 215 35.11 -13.32 37.79
CA LEU A 215 34.52 -13.08 39.12
C LEU A 215 34.08 -14.39 39.80
N ASN A 216 34.05 -14.38 41.13
CA ASN A 216 33.47 -15.50 41.88
C ASN A 216 31.96 -15.53 41.67
N SER A 217 31.32 -16.71 41.93
CA SER A 217 29.88 -16.92 41.68
C SER A 217 28.99 -15.92 42.42
N ARG A 218 29.44 -15.43 43.59
CA ARG A 218 28.75 -14.45 44.40
C ARG A 218 28.65 -13.10 43.67
N LEU A 219 29.78 -12.58 43.23
CA LEU A 219 29.85 -11.29 42.53
C LEU A 219 29.15 -11.35 41.16
N LYS A 220 29.24 -12.48 40.46
CA LYS A 220 28.49 -12.71 39.24
C LYS A 220 26.97 -12.55 39.49
N GLY A 221 26.44 -13.22 40.51
CA GLY A 221 25.00 -13.13 40.82
C GLY A 221 24.55 -11.69 41.08
N ILE A 222 25.34 -10.91 41.83
CA ILE A 222 25.03 -9.49 42.09
C ILE A 222 24.98 -8.67 40.83
N ILE A 223 25.98 -8.83 39.94
CA ILE A 223 26.02 -8.10 38.67
C ILE A 223 24.84 -8.47 37.76
N TYR A 224 24.54 -9.78 37.66
CA TYR A 224 23.39 -10.22 36.88
C TYR A 224 22.08 -9.67 37.44
N SER A 225 21.84 -9.77 38.75
CA SER A 225 20.62 -9.24 39.35
C SER A 225 20.51 -7.73 39.21
N ARG A 226 21.62 -6.99 39.25
CA ARG A 226 21.59 -5.53 39.11
C ARG A 226 21.38 -5.04 37.70
N TYR A 227 22.08 -5.60 36.72
CA TYR A 227 22.17 -5.07 35.36
C TYR A 227 21.33 -5.83 34.33
N TYR A 228 21.00 -7.09 34.57
CA TYR A 228 20.15 -7.88 33.66
C TYR A 228 18.75 -8.03 34.21
N ASP A 229 18.58 -8.24 35.54
CA ASP A 229 17.26 -8.39 36.15
C ASP A 229 16.69 -7.04 36.65
N ASN A 230 17.47 -5.94 36.53
CA ASN A 230 17.11 -4.58 36.95
C ASN A 230 16.68 -4.47 38.43
N LYS A 231 17.15 -5.38 39.30
CA LYS A 231 16.83 -5.36 40.73
C LYS A 231 17.51 -4.18 41.43
N THR A 232 16.83 -3.65 42.43
CA THR A 232 17.38 -2.62 43.34
C THR A 232 18.43 -3.23 44.29
N GLN A 233 19.29 -2.39 44.87
CA GLN A 233 20.27 -2.87 45.83
C GLN A 233 19.61 -3.52 47.09
N MET A 234 18.44 -3.03 47.50
CA MET A 234 17.70 -3.59 48.61
C MET A 234 17.15 -4.96 48.29
N GLU A 235 16.57 -5.15 47.10
CA GLU A 235 16.05 -6.44 46.63
C GLU A 235 17.17 -7.50 46.51
N ILE A 236 18.36 -7.10 46.04
CA ILE A 236 19.52 -7.98 45.98
C ILE A 236 20.03 -8.35 47.39
N ALA A 237 19.95 -7.45 48.34
CA ALA A 237 20.37 -7.68 49.71
C ALA A 237 19.39 -8.61 50.50
N GLU A 238 18.12 -8.63 50.10
CA GLU A 238 17.07 -9.47 50.72
C GLU A 238 17.07 -10.91 50.16
N GLU A 239 17.75 -11.17 49.05
CA GLU A 239 17.86 -12.53 48.57
C GLU A 239 18.65 -13.43 49.50
N PRO A 240 18.26 -14.70 49.70
CA PRO A 240 18.75 -15.58 50.78
C PRO A 240 20.23 -15.96 50.70
N VAL A 241 21.02 -15.30 49.87
CA VAL A 241 22.47 -15.47 49.74
C VAL A 241 23.21 -14.32 50.43
N SER A 242 22.80 -13.96 51.67
CA SER A 242 23.56 -13.21 52.68
C SER A 242 24.45 -12.04 52.21
N TYR A 243 23.87 -10.88 51.95
CA TYR A 243 24.71 -9.68 51.72
C TYR A 243 24.20 -8.48 52.57
N THR A 244 24.43 -8.55 53.85
CA THR A 244 24.03 -7.50 54.77
C THR A 244 24.80 -6.19 54.70
N HIS A 245 25.84 -6.06 53.85
CA HIS A 245 26.64 -4.85 53.65
C HIS A 245 27.17 -4.70 52.22
N LEU A 246 26.30 -4.33 51.30
CA LEU A 246 26.74 -3.87 49.98
C LEU A 246 26.54 -2.37 49.85
N THR A 247 27.57 -1.63 50.23
CA THR A 247 27.75 -0.23 49.78
C THR A 247 28.45 -0.27 48.44
N LEU A 248 27.73 -0.20 47.34
CA LEU A 248 28.32 0.09 46.06
C LEU A 248 28.75 1.55 46.04
N PRO A 249 29.97 1.87 45.54
CA PRO A 249 30.41 3.27 45.41
C PRO A 249 29.45 3.99 44.47
N THR A 250 28.87 5.09 44.95
CA THR A 250 28.06 5.98 44.15
C THR A 250 29.00 6.64 43.13
N ILE A 251 28.97 6.17 41.89
CA ILE A 251 29.64 6.85 40.78
C ILE A 251 28.80 8.11 40.49
N ARG A 252 29.35 9.29 40.79
CA ARG A 252 28.84 10.60 40.36
C ARG A 252 29.18 10.84 38.92
#